data_cc64a555c0e1bec4f57f86afda082d54
#
_entry.id   cc64a555c0e1bec4f57f86afda082d54
#
_cell.length_a   1.000
_cell.length_b   1.000
_cell.length_c   1.000
_cell.angle_alpha   90.00
_cell.angle_beta   90.00
_cell.angle_gamma   90.00
#
_symmetry.space_group_name_H-M   'P 1'
#
loop_
_entity.id
_entity.type
_entity.pdbx_description
1 polymer ?
#
loop_
_entity_poly.entity_id
_entity_poly.type
_entity_poly.pdbx_seq_one_letter_code
_entity_poly.pdbx_strand_id
1 'polypeptide(L)'
;MSGSVEALEDALLQIDVGDDVELRIIDRGVGAITLSNINLAMASDAIIIGFNVRAEGQNAEVAEREGVEIRYYGVIYQAIEEIEQALKGMLKPEYEEVELGTAEIREVFRSSKFGNIAGSIVRSGEIKRGSKARITREGVVITEGLELTGLRRFKDDVTEVREGFECGINLGSFNDVQEGDLISTYEMREKPRV
;
A
#
# COMPACT_ATOMS: atom_id res chain seq x y z
N MET A 1 11.19 -39.00 -1.25
CA MET A 1 12.41 -39.24 -0.45
C MET A 1 12.42 -38.22 0.70
N SER A 2 12.73 -38.64 1.92
CA SER A 2 12.67 -37.80 3.12
C SER A 2 13.58 -36.57 3.05
N GLY A 3 14.78 -36.72 2.46
CA GLY A 3 15.70 -35.59 2.32
C GLY A 3 15.19 -34.42 1.49
N SER A 4 14.31 -34.69 0.53
CA SER A 4 13.69 -33.61 -0.28
C SER A 4 12.68 -32.81 0.53
N VAL A 5 11.93 -33.46 1.41
CA VAL A 5 10.97 -32.79 2.31
C VAL A 5 11.70 -31.89 3.29
N GLU A 6 12.76 -32.38 3.90
CA GLU A 6 13.57 -31.61 4.85
C GLU A 6 14.25 -30.43 4.18
N ALA A 7 14.79 -30.59 2.97
CA ALA A 7 15.41 -29.50 2.24
C ALA A 7 14.40 -28.41 1.87
N LEU A 8 13.20 -28.81 1.45
CA LEU A 8 12.12 -27.86 1.15
C LEU A 8 11.66 -27.11 2.41
N GLU A 9 11.45 -27.83 3.51
CA GLU A 9 11.05 -27.23 4.79
C GLU A 9 12.09 -26.20 5.27
N ASP A 10 13.36 -26.58 5.28
CA ASP A 10 14.44 -25.68 5.71
C ASP A 10 14.50 -24.42 4.84
N ALA A 11 14.38 -24.58 3.53
CA ALA A 11 14.40 -23.47 2.60
C ALA A 11 13.19 -22.53 2.79
N LEU A 12 12.01 -23.08 3.01
CA LEU A 12 10.80 -22.29 3.27
C LEU A 12 10.88 -21.51 4.57
N LEU A 13 11.46 -22.11 5.61
CA LEU A 13 11.63 -21.46 6.92
C LEU A 13 12.65 -20.31 6.88
N GLN A 14 13.53 -20.28 5.87
CA GLN A 14 14.49 -19.20 5.68
C GLN A 14 13.95 -18.00 4.90
N ILE A 15 12.74 -18.10 4.36
CA ILE A 15 12.12 -16.99 3.66
C ILE A 15 11.86 -15.84 4.65
N ASP A 16 12.42 -14.68 4.35
CA ASP A 16 12.25 -13.48 5.17
C ASP A 16 11.36 -12.48 4.42
N VAL A 17 10.18 -12.22 4.98
CA VAL A 17 9.22 -11.23 4.46
C VAL A 17 8.89 -10.17 5.53
N GLY A 18 9.72 -10.07 6.58
CA GLY A 18 9.51 -9.17 7.71
C GLY A 18 8.66 -9.84 8.80
N ASP A 19 8.23 -9.01 9.76
CA ASP A 19 7.52 -9.48 10.96
C ASP A 19 6.00 -9.54 10.80
N ASP A 20 5.46 -8.95 9.72
CA ASP A 20 4.02 -8.82 9.53
C ASP A 20 3.34 -10.10 9.00
N VAL A 21 4.12 -11.00 8.40
CA VAL A 21 3.65 -12.26 7.83
C VAL A 21 4.55 -13.39 8.28
N GLU A 22 3.97 -14.47 8.73
CA GLU A 22 4.68 -15.65 9.19
C GLU A 22 4.30 -16.87 8.38
N LEU A 23 5.31 -17.65 7.97
CA LEU A 23 5.11 -18.96 7.37
C LEU A 23 5.10 -20.01 8.47
N ARG A 24 4.03 -20.78 8.55
CA ARG A 24 3.89 -21.83 9.54
C ARG A 24 3.70 -23.18 8.84
N ILE A 25 4.55 -24.12 9.15
CA ILE A 25 4.47 -25.49 8.64
C ILE A 25 3.67 -26.33 9.63
N ILE A 26 2.48 -26.76 9.21
CA ILE A 26 1.55 -27.53 10.07
C ILE A 26 1.94 -29.00 10.10
N ASP A 27 2.31 -29.55 8.95
CA ASP A 27 2.64 -30.97 8.81
C ASP A 27 3.58 -31.21 7.64
N ARG A 28 4.25 -32.34 7.66
CA ARG A 28 5.12 -32.80 6.60
C ARG A 28 5.04 -34.33 6.47
N GLY A 29 5.32 -34.81 5.30
CA GLY A 29 5.30 -36.27 5.05
C GLY A 29 5.95 -36.61 3.74
N VAL A 30 6.03 -37.88 3.47
CA VAL A 30 6.57 -38.45 2.23
C VAL A 30 5.51 -39.28 1.53
N GLY A 31 5.65 -39.44 0.21
CA GLY A 31 4.70 -40.19 -0.60
C GLY A 31 3.55 -39.33 -1.14
N ALA A 32 2.56 -40.01 -1.72
CA ALA A 32 1.40 -39.33 -2.31
C ALA A 32 0.58 -38.57 -1.26
N ILE A 33 -0.12 -37.55 -1.72
CA ILE A 33 -1.02 -36.76 -0.86
C ILE A 33 -2.26 -37.58 -0.56
N THR A 34 -2.51 -37.81 0.72
CA THR A 34 -3.60 -38.64 1.21
C THR A 34 -4.81 -37.82 1.62
N LEU A 35 -5.94 -38.50 1.83
CA LEU A 35 -7.16 -37.85 2.35
C LEU A 35 -6.92 -37.23 3.73
N SER A 36 -6.11 -37.86 4.57
CA SER A 36 -5.73 -37.30 5.87
C SER A 36 -5.02 -35.96 5.76
N ASN A 37 -4.13 -35.83 4.77
CA ASN A 37 -3.45 -34.58 4.50
C ASN A 37 -4.44 -33.47 4.12
N ILE A 38 -5.41 -33.79 3.27
CA ILE A 38 -6.44 -32.85 2.83
C ILE A 38 -7.32 -32.41 3.99
N ASN A 39 -7.74 -33.36 4.83
CA ASN A 39 -8.56 -33.06 6.01
C ASN A 39 -7.83 -32.15 6.99
N LEU A 40 -6.54 -32.38 7.22
CA LEU A 40 -5.73 -31.51 8.09
C LEU A 40 -5.58 -30.11 7.51
N ALA A 41 -5.34 -29.99 6.21
CA ALA A 41 -5.22 -28.71 5.53
C ALA A 41 -6.53 -27.93 5.57
N MET A 42 -7.65 -28.61 5.40
CA MET A 42 -8.98 -28.00 5.52
C MET A 42 -9.24 -27.45 6.93
N ALA A 43 -8.93 -28.25 7.96
CA ALA A 43 -9.12 -27.86 9.34
C ALA A 43 -8.20 -26.70 9.77
N SER A 44 -7.02 -26.60 9.16
CA SER A 44 -5.99 -25.60 9.48
C SER A 44 -6.00 -24.40 8.54
N ASP A 45 -6.87 -24.40 7.53
CA ASP A 45 -6.88 -23.40 6.45
C ASP A 45 -5.50 -23.25 5.79
N ALA A 46 -4.90 -24.38 5.48
CA ALA A 46 -3.53 -24.48 4.96
C ALA A 46 -3.51 -24.85 3.48
N ILE A 47 -2.37 -24.59 2.84
CA ILE A 47 -2.07 -24.98 1.47
C ILE A 47 -1.20 -26.24 1.52
N ILE A 48 -1.46 -27.20 0.64
CA ILE A 48 -0.63 -28.39 0.49
C ILE A 48 0.37 -28.16 -0.64
N ILE A 49 1.65 -28.45 -0.37
CA ILE A 49 2.69 -28.40 -1.38
C ILE A 49 3.14 -29.84 -1.67
N GLY A 50 2.93 -30.29 -2.89
CA GLY A 50 3.36 -31.60 -3.38
C GLY A 50 4.65 -31.47 -4.18
N PHE A 51 5.75 -31.95 -3.62
CA PHE A 51 7.05 -31.93 -4.29
C PHE A 51 7.35 -33.28 -4.90
N ASN A 52 7.29 -33.37 -6.23
CA ASN A 52 7.43 -34.61 -7.02
C ASN A 52 6.42 -35.69 -6.62
N VAL A 53 5.27 -35.32 -6.10
CA VAL A 53 4.20 -36.25 -5.73
C VAL A 53 2.88 -35.74 -6.28
N ARG A 54 1.87 -36.60 -6.29
CA ARG A 54 0.50 -36.29 -6.70
C ARG A 54 -0.48 -36.72 -5.60
N ALA A 55 -1.69 -36.21 -5.69
CA ALA A 55 -2.77 -36.68 -4.83
C ALA A 55 -3.15 -38.11 -5.20
N GLU A 56 -3.35 -38.94 -4.18
CA GLU A 56 -3.71 -40.37 -4.35
C GLU A 56 -5.16 -40.49 -4.79
N GLY A 57 -5.41 -41.33 -5.81
CA GLY A 57 -6.76 -41.64 -6.27
C GLY A 57 -7.57 -40.41 -6.65
N GLN A 58 -8.74 -40.24 -6.03
CA GLN A 58 -9.65 -39.12 -6.28
C GLN A 58 -9.45 -37.95 -5.29
N ASN A 59 -8.35 -37.95 -4.55
CA ASN A 59 -8.09 -36.93 -3.53
C ASN A 59 -7.93 -35.53 -4.11
N ALA A 60 -7.45 -35.40 -5.36
CA ALA A 60 -7.38 -34.09 -6.03
C ALA A 60 -8.78 -33.47 -6.18
N GLU A 61 -9.78 -34.27 -6.54
CA GLU A 61 -11.16 -33.82 -6.65
C GLU A 61 -11.76 -33.46 -5.30
N VAL A 62 -11.43 -34.23 -4.25
CA VAL A 62 -11.87 -33.95 -2.89
C VAL A 62 -11.31 -32.62 -2.42
N ALA A 63 -10.01 -32.37 -2.65
CA ALA A 63 -9.36 -31.11 -2.29
C ALA A 63 -10.04 -29.92 -2.96
N GLU A 64 -10.31 -30.02 -4.25
CA GLU A 64 -10.98 -28.96 -5.01
C GLU A 64 -12.37 -28.68 -4.48
N ARG A 65 -13.15 -29.72 -4.23
CA ARG A 65 -14.51 -29.62 -3.67
C ARG A 65 -14.52 -28.97 -2.29
N GLU A 66 -13.55 -29.30 -1.44
CA GLU A 66 -13.45 -28.79 -0.07
C GLU A 66 -12.68 -27.45 0.00
N GLY A 67 -12.26 -26.90 -1.12
CA GLY A 67 -11.56 -25.64 -1.17
C GLY A 67 -10.12 -25.66 -0.67
N VAL A 68 -9.49 -26.85 -0.67
CA VAL A 68 -8.07 -26.99 -0.30
C VAL A 68 -7.21 -26.83 -1.53
N GLU A 69 -6.30 -25.86 -1.49
CA GLU A 69 -5.35 -25.62 -2.58
C GLU A 69 -4.18 -26.60 -2.47
N ILE A 70 -3.86 -27.25 -3.57
CA ILE A 70 -2.68 -28.09 -3.70
C ILE A 70 -1.80 -27.52 -4.80
N ARG A 71 -0.55 -27.21 -4.47
CA ARG A 71 0.45 -26.75 -5.44
C ARG A 71 1.48 -27.84 -5.66
N TYR A 72 1.72 -28.17 -6.93
CA TYR A 72 2.66 -29.23 -7.32
C TYR A 72 3.94 -28.63 -7.89
N TYR A 73 5.08 -29.10 -7.43
CA TYR A 73 6.38 -28.63 -7.89
C TYR A 73 7.32 -29.80 -8.18
N GLY A 74 8.13 -29.65 -9.22
CA GLY A 74 9.22 -30.57 -9.54
C GLY A 74 10.60 -29.96 -9.28
N VAL A 75 10.66 -28.64 -9.06
CA VAL A 75 11.91 -27.90 -8.85
C VAL A 75 11.80 -27.10 -7.57
N ILE A 76 12.76 -27.29 -6.67
CA ILE A 76 12.73 -26.67 -5.34
C ILE A 76 12.75 -25.13 -5.39
N TYR A 77 13.52 -24.54 -6.31
CA TYR A 77 13.60 -23.09 -6.46
C TYR A 77 12.26 -22.46 -6.86
N GLN A 78 11.51 -23.15 -7.71
CA GLN A 78 10.19 -22.69 -8.14
C GLN A 78 9.22 -22.67 -6.96
N ALA A 79 9.25 -23.72 -6.13
CA ALA A 79 8.41 -23.80 -4.93
C ALA A 79 8.72 -22.65 -3.98
N ILE A 80 9.99 -22.41 -3.70
CA ILE A 80 10.44 -21.35 -2.79
C ILE A 80 10.04 -19.98 -3.32
N GLU A 81 10.28 -19.70 -4.60
CA GLU A 81 9.98 -18.42 -5.22
C GLU A 81 8.49 -18.12 -5.19
N GLU A 82 7.64 -19.08 -5.57
CA GLU A 82 6.20 -18.86 -5.58
C GLU A 82 5.61 -18.69 -4.18
N ILE A 83 6.11 -19.43 -3.19
CA ILE A 83 5.68 -19.26 -1.80
C ILE A 83 6.13 -17.91 -1.25
N GLU A 84 7.33 -17.48 -1.55
CA GLU A 84 7.82 -16.16 -1.16
C GLU A 84 6.95 -15.05 -1.75
N GLN A 85 6.59 -15.15 -3.04
CA GLN A 85 5.70 -14.18 -3.67
C GLN A 85 4.30 -14.16 -3.05
N ALA A 86 3.77 -15.34 -2.71
CA ALA A 86 2.48 -15.44 -2.03
C ALA A 86 2.50 -14.77 -0.66
N LEU A 87 3.58 -14.95 0.11
CA LEU A 87 3.76 -14.33 1.41
C LEU A 87 3.88 -12.81 1.29
N LYS A 88 4.64 -12.31 0.32
CA LYS A 88 4.76 -10.88 0.05
C LYS A 88 3.42 -10.25 -0.34
N GLY A 89 2.59 -10.98 -1.08
CA GLY A 89 1.25 -10.54 -1.45
C GLY A 89 0.28 -10.39 -0.28
N MET A 90 0.58 -11.00 0.86
CA MET A 90 -0.21 -10.85 2.09
C MET A 90 0.18 -9.63 2.93
N LEU A 91 1.31 -8.97 2.61
CA LEU A 91 1.76 -7.79 3.33
C LEU A 91 0.80 -6.63 3.08
N LYS A 92 0.48 -5.90 4.13
CA LYS A 92 -0.34 -4.68 4.02
C LYS A 92 0.46 -3.60 3.32
N PRO A 93 -0.18 -2.78 2.45
CA PRO A 93 0.50 -1.65 1.84
C PRO A 93 0.97 -0.67 2.92
N GLU A 94 2.19 -0.19 2.80
CA GLU A 94 2.70 0.91 3.58
C GLU A 94 2.73 2.15 2.70
N TYR A 95 2.34 3.28 3.27
CA TYR A 95 2.31 4.55 2.57
C TYR A 95 3.33 5.49 3.15
N GLU A 96 3.93 6.30 2.29
CA GLU A 96 4.82 7.38 2.70
C GLU A 96 4.28 8.71 2.21
N GLU A 97 4.58 9.76 2.97
CA GLU A 97 4.23 11.12 2.60
C GLU A 97 5.26 11.66 1.61
N VAL A 98 4.77 12.15 0.47
CA VAL A 98 5.60 12.78 -0.55
C VAL A 98 5.21 14.24 -0.66
N GLU A 99 6.13 15.14 -0.36
CA GLU A 99 5.92 16.57 -0.49
C GLU A 99 5.86 16.97 -1.97
N LEU A 100 4.84 17.71 -2.35
CA LEU A 100 4.63 18.16 -3.72
C LEU A 100 5.12 19.58 -3.93
N GLY A 101 4.72 20.50 -3.07
CA GLY A 101 5.10 21.88 -3.18
C GLY A 101 4.64 22.73 -2.00
N THR A 102 5.15 23.95 -1.93
CA THR A 102 4.78 24.92 -0.90
C THR A 102 4.33 26.23 -1.55
N ALA A 103 3.38 26.89 -0.89
CA ALA A 103 2.90 28.21 -1.28
C ALA A 103 2.83 29.11 -0.06
N GLU A 104 3.17 30.38 -0.25
CA GLU A 104 3.07 31.40 0.80
C GLU A 104 1.81 32.23 0.57
N ILE A 105 0.98 32.39 1.60
CA ILE A 105 -0.23 33.18 1.55
C ILE A 105 0.13 34.67 1.58
N ARG A 106 -0.24 35.38 0.54
CA ARG A 106 -0.03 36.83 0.38
C ARG A 106 -1.25 37.65 0.77
N GLU A 107 -2.42 37.13 0.46
CA GLU A 107 -3.68 37.84 0.69
C GLU A 107 -4.81 36.84 0.88
N VAL A 108 -5.76 37.16 1.74
CA VAL A 108 -6.94 36.31 1.97
C VAL A 108 -8.15 37.01 1.43
N PHE A 109 -8.85 36.35 0.50
CA PHE A 109 -10.09 36.84 -0.09
C PHE A 109 -11.28 36.10 0.50
N ARG A 110 -12.37 36.80 0.73
CA ARG A 110 -13.63 36.19 1.13
C ARG A 110 -14.58 36.14 -0.05
N SER A 111 -15.10 34.96 -0.32
CA SER A 111 -16.07 34.73 -1.36
C SER A 111 -17.36 34.19 -0.74
N SER A 112 -18.50 34.77 -1.11
CA SER A 112 -19.81 34.28 -0.67
C SER A 112 -20.12 32.90 -1.24
N LYS A 113 -19.49 32.54 -2.35
CA LYS A 113 -19.72 31.28 -3.06
C LYS A 113 -18.74 30.16 -2.66
N PHE A 114 -17.49 30.51 -2.37
CA PHE A 114 -16.42 29.53 -2.16
C PHE A 114 -15.78 29.60 -0.77
N GLY A 115 -16.20 30.49 0.10
CA GLY A 115 -15.56 30.71 1.39
C GLY A 115 -14.27 31.52 1.27
N ASN A 116 -13.31 31.30 2.16
CA ASN A 116 -12.04 31.99 2.12
C ASN A 116 -11.13 31.39 1.03
N ILE A 117 -10.53 32.27 0.25
CA ILE A 117 -9.56 31.91 -0.79
C ILE A 117 -8.22 32.52 -0.39
N ALA A 118 -7.21 31.65 -0.28
CA ALA A 118 -5.85 32.06 0.03
C ALA A 118 -5.12 32.45 -1.25
N GLY A 119 -4.97 33.76 -1.47
CA GLY A 119 -4.13 34.28 -2.56
C GLY A 119 -2.68 34.06 -2.23
N SER A 120 -2.02 33.15 -2.94
CA SER A 120 -0.72 32.63 -2.60
C SER A 120 0.23 32.66 -3.78
N ILE A 121 1.55 32.63 -3.49
CA ILE A 121 2.58 32.43 -4.49
C ILE A 121 3.26 31.09 -4.22
N VAL A 122 3.46 30.30 -5.27
CA VAL A 122 4.15 29.00 -5.15
C VAL A 122 5.63 29.24 -4.98
N ARG A 123 6.17 28.79 -3.86
CA ARG A 123 7.60 28.98 -3.49
C ARG A 123 8.48 27.82 -3.90
N SER A 124 7.96 26.61 -3.93
CA SER A 124 8.69 25.42 -4.35
C SER A 124 7.74 24.38 -4.92
N GLY A 125 8.24 23.57 -5.83
CA GLY A 125 7.51 22.46 -6.43
C GLY A 125 6.27 22.88 -7.20
N GLU A 126 5.23 22.09 -7.07
CA GLU A 126 3.94 22.32 -7.74
C GLU A 126 2.79 22.19 -6.74
N ILE A 127 1.78 23.02 -6.89
CA ILE A 127 0.53 22.91 -6.15
C ILE A 127 -0.48 22.24 -7.06
N LYS A 128 -1.06 21.12 -6.60
CA LYS A 128 -2.06 20.37 -7.37
C LYS A 128 -3.40 20.32 -6.65
N ARG A 129 -4.48 20.52 -7.40
CA ARG A 129 -5.83 20.39 -6.86
C ARG A 129 -6.09 18.92 -6.44
N GLY A 130 -6.75 18.76 -5.30
CA GLY A 130 -7.03 17.42 -4.74
C GLY A 130 -5.93 16.89 -3.84
N SER A 131 -4.80 17.57 -3.75
CA SER A 131 -3.73 17.20 -2.82
C SER A 131 -4.14 17.46 -1.38
N LYS A 132 -3.49 16.77 -0.46
CA LYS A 132 -3.58 17.10 0.95
C LYS A 132 -2.67 18.29 1.28
N ALA A 133 -3.05 19.07 2.27
CA ALA A 133 -2.31 20.25 2.64
C ALA A 133 -2.20 20.41 4.15
N ARG A 134 -1.12 21.03 4.59
CA ARG A 134 -0.93 21.48 5.96
C ARG A 134 -0.59 22.96 5.97
N ILE A 135 -0.97 23.62 7.04
CA ILE A 135 -0.69 25.04 7.25
C ILE A 135 0.38 25.18 8.32
N THR A 136 1.44 25.90 8.01
CA THR A 136 2.52 26.23 8.93
C THR A 136 2.52 27.74 9.18
N ARG A 137 2.50 28.15 10.44
CA ARG A 137 2.51 29.54 10.86
C ARG A 137 3.69 29.76 11.79
N GLU A 138 4.58 30.67 11.42
CA GLU A 138 5.79 30.96 12.21
C GLU A 138 6.58 29.70 12.57
N GLY A 139 6.73 28.78 11.62
CA GLY A 139 7.47 27.53 11.81
C GLY A 139 6.71 26.43 12.55
N VAL A 140 5.46 26.68 12.95
CA VAL A 140 4.64 25.69 13.66
C VAL A 140 3.50 25.20 12.75
N VAL A 141 3.32 23.89 12.67
CA VAL A 141 2.19 23.29 11.95
C VAL A 141 0.93 23.50 12.79
N ILE A 142 0.00 24.30 12.28
CA ILE A 142 -1.25 24.61 13.00
C ILE A 142 -2.38 23.66 12.64
N THR A 143 -2.34 23.07 11.45
CA THR A 143 -3.30 22.06 11.01
C THR A 143 -2.72 21.25 9.86
N GLU A 144 -3.19 20.02 9.71
CA GLU A 144 -2.81 19.15 8.62
C GLU A 144 -3.98 18.26 8.20
N GLY A 145 -3.82 17.52 7.11
CA GLY A 145 -4.89 16.67 6.60
C GLY A 145 -6.00 17.41 5.87
N LEU A 146 -5.76 18.67 5.53
CA LEU A 146 -6.69 19.47 4.73
C LEU A 146 -6.68 18.99 3.28
N GLU A 147 -7.79 19.15 2.60
CA GLU A 147 -7.87 18.90 1.17
C GLU A 147 -7.91 20.21 0.41
N LEU A 148 -7.09 20.31 -0.63
CA LEU A 148 -7.08 21.46 -1.52
C LEU A 148 -8.20 21.28 -2.54
N THR A 149 -9.38 21.82 -2.20
CA THR A 149 -10.61 21.61 -2.95
C THR A 149 -10.74 22.50 -4.19
N GLY A 150 -10.06 23.64 -4.20
CA GLY A 150 -10.08 24.56 -5.34
C GLY A 150 -8.72 25.18 -5.58
N LEU A 151 -8.38 25.34 -6.85
CA LEU A 151 -7.14 25.97 -7.29
C LEU A 151 -7.44 26.83 -8.52
N ARG A 152 -7.09 28.11 -8.45
CA ARG A 152 -7.36 29.09 -9.51
C ARG A 152 -6.14 29.94 -9.82
N ARG A 153 -6.02 30.29 -11.09
CA ARG A 153 -5.15 31.37 -11.54
C ARG A 153 -6.04 32.44 -12.19
N PHE A 154 -6.04 33.64 -11.58
CA PHE A 154 -6.96 34.72 -11.95
C PHE A 154 -8.42 34.27 -11.83
N LYS A 155 -9.14 34.15 -12.93
CA LYS A 155 -10.55 33.71 -12.94
C LYS A 155 -10.72 32.25 -13.36
N ASP A 156 -9.63 31.59 -13.76
CA ASP A 156 -9.68 30.25 -14.33
C ASP A 156 -9.36 29.18 -13.29
N ASP A 157 -10.17 28.12 -13.26
CA ASP A 157 -9.88 26.93 -12.50
C ASP A 157 -8.72 26.17 -13.19
N VAL A 158 -7.73 25.79 -12.41
CA VAL A 158 -6.57 25.05 -12.92
C VAL A 158 -6.35 23.78 -12.09
N THR A 159 -5.63 22.82 -12.65
CA THR A 159 -5.32 21.57 -11.97
C THR A 159 -4.00 21.61 -11.22
N GLU A 160 -3.08 22.46 -11.68
CA GLU A 160 -1.75 22.59 -11.05
C GLU A 160 -1.20 24.01 -11.28
N VAL A 161 -0.34 24.45 -10.37
CA VAL A 161 0.40 25.71 -10.47
C VAL A 161 1.85 25.43 -10.07
N ARG A 162 2.77 25.90 -10.89
CA ARG A 162 4.21 25.71 -10.69
C ARG A 162 4.83 26.82 -9.86
N GLU A 163 6.06 26.56 -9.39
CA GLU A 163 6.88 27.52 -8.67
C GLU A 163 6.97 28.86 -9.39
N GLY A 164 6.86 29.92 -8.62
CA GLY A 164 6.95 31.31 -9.12
C GLY A 164 5.64 31.92 -9.59
N PHE A 165 4.58 31.14 -9.70
CA PHE A 165 3.26 31.64 -10.13
C PHE A 165 2.34 31.87 -8.96
N GLU A 166 1.48 32.86 -9.08
CA GLU A 166 0.45 33.17 -8.10
C GLU A 166 -0.80 32.34 -8.37
N CYS A 167 -1.51 31.98 -7.30
CA CYS A 167 -2.75 31.22 -7.38
C CYS A 167 -3.67 31.50 -6.20
N GLY A 168 -4.95 31.21 -6.37
CA GLY A 168 -5.93 31.19 -5.30
C GLY A 168 -6.19 29.77 -4.85
N ILE A 169 -6.02 29.50 -3.56
CA ILE A 169 -6.16 28.17 -3.00
C ILE A 169 -7.39 28.14 -2.08
N ASN A 170 -8.24 27.14 -2.27
CA ASN A 170 -9.37 26.88 -1.41
C ASN A 170 -9.12 25.59 -0.62
N LEU A 171 -9.17 25.68 0.71
CA LEU A 171 -8.93 24.59 1.64
C LEU A 171 -10.22 24.02 2.25
N GLY A 172 -11.30 24.08 1.52
CA GLY A 172 -12.59 23.55 1.96
C GLY A 172 -13.19 24.36 3.10
N SER A 173 -13.51 23.69 4.19
CA SER A 173 -14.12 24.33 5.35
C SER A 173 -13.14 25.04 6.28
N PHE A 174 -11.84 24.92 6.03
CA PHE A 174 -10.82 25.57 6.86
C PHE A 174 -10.73 27.05 6.52
N ASN A 175 -11.03 27.93 7.49
CA ASN A 175 -11.10 29.36 7.29
C ASN A 175 -10.05 30.17 8.07
N ASP A 176 -9.25 29.53 8.91
CA ASP A 176 -8.22 30.20 9.72
C ASP A 176 -6.90 30.37 8.97
N VAL A 177 -6.98 30.91 7.76
CA VAL A 177 -5.80 31.24 6.95
C VAL A 177 -5.42 32.69 7.16
N GLN A 178 -4.13 32.99 7.25
CA GLN A 178 -3.59 34.32 7.47
C GLN A 178 -2.46 34.62 6.51
N GLU A 179 -2.24 35.90 6.22
CA GLU A 179 -1.08 36.32 5.45
C GLU A 179 0.22 35.85 6.11
N GLY A 180 1.14 35.36 5.32
CA GLY A 180 2.41 34.83 5.79
C GLY A 180 2.40 33.35 6.11
N ASP A 181 1.24 32.71 6.19
CA ASP A 181 1.15 31.27 6.38
C ASP A 181 1.71 30.52 5.18
N LEU A 182 2.33 29.36 5.44
CA LEU A 182 2.79 28.46 4.39
C LEU A 182 1.83 27.30 4.22
N ILE A 183 1.45 27.07 2.98
CA ILE A 183 0.65 25.91 2.59
C ILE A 183 1.60 24.89 2.00
N SER A 184 1.78 23.76 2.68
CA SER A 184 2.60 22.66 2.18
C SER A 184 1.68 21.56 1.68
N THR A 185 1.80 21.21 0.40
CA THR A 185 0.99 20.15 -0.20
C THR A 185 1.77 18.86 -0.26
N TYR A 186 1.06 17.75 -0.06
CA TYR A 186 1.64 16.43 -0.05
C TYR A 186 0.63 15.40 -0.55
N GLU A 187 1.13 14.23 -0.91
CA GLU A 187 0.29 13.08 -1.22
C GLU A 187 0.84 11.85 -0.51
N MET A 188 -0.05 10.89 -0.26
CA MET A 188 0.34 9.60 0.28
C MET A 188 0.54 8.65 -0.89
N ARG A 189 1.75 8.11 -1.01
CA ARG A 189 2.09 7.12 -2.05
C ARG A 189 2.42 5.80 -1.40
N GLU A 190 2.04 4.72 -2.07
CA GLU A 190 2.43 3.39 -1.65
C GLU A 190 3.94 3.26 -1.71
N LYS A 191 4.53 2.85 -0.57
CA LYS A 191 5.97 2.65 -0.47
C LYS A 191 6.36 1.39 -1.23
N PRO A 192 7.33 1.47 -2.17
CA PRO A 192 7.79 0.27 -2.87
C PRO A 192 8.38 -0.74 -1.90
N ARG A 193 7.99 -1.98 -2.04
CA ARG A 193 8.59 -3.10 -1.33
C ARG A 193 9.53 -3.85 -2.26
N VAL A 194 10.78 -3.91 -1.87
CA VAL A 194 11.84 -4.56 -2.66
C VAL A 194 12.10 -5.95 -2.10
#